data_11cc28c414518413c68e70dbd6c49101
#
_entry.id   11cc28c414518413c68e70dbd6c49101
#
_cell.length_a   1.000
_cell.length_b   1.000
_cell.length_c   1.000
_cell.angle_alpha   90.00
_cell.angle_beta   90.00
_cell.angle_gamma   90.00
#
_symmetry.space_group_name_H-M   'P 1'
#
loop_
_entity.id
_entity.type
_entity.pdbx_description
1 polymer ?
#
loop_
_entity_poly.entity_id
_entity_poly.type
_entity_poly.pdbx_seq_one_letter_code
_entity_poly.pdbx_strand_id
1 'polypeptide(L)'
;MVKILISTDPRYPVNRKVLRRAVMEVFEKEKITDIDAEISVAVVGRRKMKALTSKYLKDGRNHEVLSFPVEGTGGFARTPDDILRLGDVVLCWPEVLLCAARDNVTCDEEVLKLTGHGVEHLLGKHHGDTN
;
A
#
# COMPACT_ATOMS: atom_id res chain seq x y z
N MET A 1 -4.34 -3.18 -17.65
CA MET A 1 -3.02 -3.53 -17.10
C MET A 1 -2.74 -2.72 -15.85
N VAL A 2 -2.20 -3.36 -14.83
CA VAL A 2 -1.87 -2.66 -13.59
C VAL A 2 -0.36 -2.43 -13.56
N LYS A 3 0.05 -1.16 -13.48
CA LYS A 3 1.45 -0.79 -13.35
C LYS A 3 1.75 -0.56 -11.88
N ILE A 4 2.71 -1.32 -11.36
CA ILE A 4 3.08 -1.27 -9.94
C ILE A 4 4.49 -0.70 -9.83
N LEU A 5 4.58 0.48 -9.23
CA LEU A 5 5.87 1.14 -9.01
C LEU A 5 6.34 0.79 -7.61
N ILE A 6 7.47 0.09 -7.52
CA ILE A 6 7.97 -0.38 -6.24
C ILE A 6 9.26 0.36 -5.87
N SER A 7 9.30 0.89 -4.67
CA SER A 7 10.46 1.55 -4.10
C SER A 7 10.75 0.91 -2.74
N THR A 8 11.98 0.42 -2.54
CA THR A 8 12.35 -0.21 -1.29
C THR A 8 13.67 0.37 -0.78
N ASP A 9 13.73 0.55 0.53
CA ASP A 9 14.99 0.91 1.18
C ASP A 9 15.95 -0.26 1.02
N PRO A 10 17.15 -0.05 0.44
CA PRO A 10 18.07 -1.17 0.14
C PRO A 10 18.59 -1.89 1.37
N ARG A 11 18.42 -1.33 2.56
CA ARG A 11 18.81 -2.01 3.80
C ARG A 11 17.93 -3.21 4.13
N TYR A 12 16.74 -3.30 3.52
CA TYR A 12 15.75 -4.32 3.91
C TYR A 12 15.59 -5.38 2.84
N PRO A 13 15.52 -6.66 3.27
CA PRO A 13 15.38 -7.78 2.32
C PRO A 13 13.92 -7.99 1.92
N VAL A 14 13.36 -7.02 1.22
CA VAL A 14 11.95 -7.06 0.83
C VAL A 14 11.79 -7.91 -0.43
N ASN A 15 10.82 -8.81 -0.40
CA ASN A 15 10.50 -9.64 -1.55
C ASN A 15 9.52 -8.90 -2.45
N ARG A 16 10.04 -8.34 -3.55
CA ARG A 16 9.23 -7.54 -4.47
C ARG A 16 8.12 -8.35 -5.14
N LYS A 17 8.35 -9.64 -5.32
CA LYS A 17 7.33 -10.52 -5.92
C LYS A 17 6.10 -10.61 -5.02
N VAL A 18 6.31 -10.62 -3.70
CA VAL A 18 5.20 -10.64 -2.76
C VAL A 18 4.42 -9.35 -2.80
N LEU A 19 5.10 -8.22 -2.94
CA LEU A 19 4.42 -6.93 -3.09
C LEU A 19 3.54 -6.90 -4.33
N ARG A 20 4.06 -7.36 -5.46
CA ARG A 20 3.28 -7.42 -6.70
C ARG A 20 2.09 -8.35 -6.57
N ARG A 21 2.32 -9.51 -5.97
CA ARG A 21 1.26 -10.49 -5.76
C ARG A 21 0.14 -9.93 -4.89
N ALA A 22 0.50 -9.20 -3.84
CA ALA A 22 -0.49 -8.59 -2.96
C ALA A 22 -1.40 -7.63 -3.72
N VAL A 23 -0.82 -6.80 -4.56
CA VAL A 23 -1.59 -5.86 -5.37
C VAL A 23 -2.51 -6.61 -6.33
N MET A 24 -1.95 -7.56 -7.06
CA MET A 24 -2.70 -8.28 -8.08
C MET A 24 -3.82 -9.12 -7.50
N GLU A 25 -3.62 -9.72 -6.33
CA GLU A 25 -4.65 -10.52 -5.67
C GLU A 25 -5.87 -9.66 -5.32
N VAL A 26 -5.65 -8.43 -4.88
CA VAL A 26 -6.77 -7.53 -4.57
C VAL A 26 -7.51 -7.17 -5.85
N PHE A 27 -6.79 -6.83 -6.92
CA PHE A 27 -7.44 -6.50 -8.19
C PHE A 27 -8.27 -7.67 -8.72
N GLU A 28 -7.75 -8.89 -8.63
CA GLU A 28 -8.47 -10.09 -9.06
C GLU A 28 -9.71 -10.34 -8.19
N LYS A 29 -9.55 -10.21 -6.88
CA LYS A 29 -10.65 -10.40 -5.94
C LYS A 29 -11.78 -9.40 -6.20
N GLU A 30 -11.43 -8.16 -6.53
CA GLU A 30 -12.41 -7.12 -6.82
C GLU A 30 -12.87 -7.14 -8.28
N LYS A 31 -12.36 -8.07 -9.07
CA LYS A 31 -12.74 -8.25 -10.47
C LYS A 31 -12.45 -7.03 -11.33
N ILE A 32 -11.34 -6.35 -11.03
CA ILE A 32 -10.89 -5.19 -11.79
C ILE A 32 -9.86 -5.69 -12.79
N THR A 33 -10.30 -6.00 -14.00
CA THR A 33 -9.42 -6.65 -14.99
C THR A 33 -9.24 -5.87 -16.28
N ASP A 34 -10.14 -4.95 -16.59
CA ASP A 34 -10.18 -4.31 -17.90
C ASP A 34 -9.84 -2.83 -17.89
N ILE A 35 -9.12 -2.37 -16.90
CA ILE A 35 -8.69 -0.97 -16.86
C ILE A 35 -7.18 -0.89 -16.70
N ASP A 36 -6.64 0.23 -17.16
CA ASP A 36 -5.24 0.55 -16.93
C ASP A 36 -5.14 1.35 -15.64
N ALA A 37 -4.40 0.85 -14.69
CA ALA A 37 -4.25 1.46 -13.38
C ALA A 37 -2.78 1.52 -12.99
N GLU A 38 -2.46 2.49 -12.14
CA GLU A 38 -1.12 2.64 -11.61
C GLU A 38 -1.19 2.80 -10.08
N ILE A 39 -0.30 2.12 -9.39
CA ILE A 39 -0.21 2.19 -7.93
C ILE A 39 1.27 2.14 -7.54
N SER A 40 1.62 2.88 -6.50
CA SER A 40 2.97 2.88 -5.96
C SER A 40 2.99 2.15 -4.63
N VAL A 41 4.02 1.33 -4.41
CA VAL A 41 4.22 0.65 -3.13
C VAL A 41 5.65 0.96 -2.68
N ALA A 42 5.78 1.51 -1.49
CA ALA A 42 7.08 1.86 -0.92
C ALA A 42 7.29 1.14 0.40
N VAL A 43 8.52 0.67 0.63
CA VAL A 43 8.91 0.07 1.91
C VAL A 43 10.00 0.94 2.49
N VAL A 44 9.74 1.48 3.68
CA VAL A 44 10.61 2.48 4.31
C VAL A 44 10.96 2.07 5.74
N GLY A 45 11.89 2.81 6.35
CA GLY A 45 12.21 2.64 7.76
C GLY A 45 11.36 3.54 8.64
N ARG A 46 11.59 3.46 9.96
CA ARG A 46 10.81 4.21 10.94
C ARG A 46 10.94 5.72 10.79
N ARG A 47 12.13 6.18 10.48
CA ARG A 47 12.36 7.62 10.36
C ARG A 47 11.48 8.24 9.29
N LYS A 48 11.45 7.62 8.12
CA LYS A 48 10.66 8.12 7.01
C LYS A 48 9.16 7.94 7.27
N MET A 49 8.77 6.81 7.86
CA MET A 49 7.37 6.60 8.22
C MET A 49 6.91 7.67 9.22
N LYS A 50 7.72 7.94 10.23
CA LYS A 50 7.38 8.96 11.23
C LYS A 50 7.25 10.34 10.60
N ALA A 51 8.10 10.67 9.64
CA ALA A 51 7.99 11.93 8.91
C ALA A 51 6.67 12.01 8.15
N LEU A 52 6.26 10.91 7.53
CA LEU A 52 5.00 10.86 6.79
C LEU A 52 3.80 10.98 7.72
N THR A 53 3.80 10.28 8.86
CA THR A 53 2.67 10.36 9.79
C THR A 53 2.58 11.73 10.44
N SER A 54 3.72 12.36 10.72
CA SER A 54 3.72 13.71 11.27
C SER A 54 3.14 14.71 10.28
N LYS A 55 3.47 14.56 8.99
CA LYS A 55 3.04 15.48 7.97
C LYS A 55 1.58 15.28 7.58
N TYR A 56 1.14 14.06 7.43
CA TYR A 56 -0.18 13.76 6.86
C TYR A 56 -1.22 13.36 7.89
N LEU A 57 -0.82 12.69 8.97
CA LEU A 57 -1.75 12.27 10.03
C LEU A 57 -1.60 13.09 11.30
N LYS A 58 -0.49 13.80 11.43
CA LYS A 58 -0.18 14.68 12.57
C LYS A 58 -0.11 13.94 13.91
N ASP A 59 0.18 12.64 13.87
CA ASP A 59 0.32 11.87 15.09
C ASP A 59 1.76 11.42 15.39
N GLY A 60 2.65 11.47 14.38
CA GLY A 60 4.07 11.13 14.57
C GLY A 60 4.32 9.70 14.98
N ARG A 61 3.33 8.81 14.87
CA ARG A 61 3.49 7.41 15.25
C ARG A 61 3.99 6.58 14.10
N ASN A 62 4.63 5.45 14.40
CA ASN A 62 5.01 4.49 13.39
C ASN A 62 3.84 3.56 13.14
N HIS A 63 3.32 3.61 11.93
CA HIS A 63 2.31 2.67 11.47
C HIS A 63 2.98 1.59 10.65
N GLU A 64 2.42 0.37 10.65
CA GLU A 64 2.96 -0.71 9.85
C GLU A 64 2.66 -0.49 8.37
N VAL A 65 1.52 0.13 8.06
CA VAL A 65 1.13 0.43 6.68
C VAL A 65 0.27 1.68 6.64
N LEU A 66 0.47 2.48 5.59
CA LEU A 66 -0.35 3.66 5.31
C LEU A 66 -0.70 3.64 3.83
N SER A 67 -1.86 4.19 3.49
CA SER A 67 -2.24 4.40 2.10
C SER A 67 -2.61 5.86 1.88
N PHE A 68 -2.12 6.42 0.77
CA PHE A 68 -2.35 7.81 0.41
C PHE A 68 -2.98 7.87 -0.97
N PRO A 69 -4.29 8.17 -1.06
CA PRO A 69 -4.92 8.30 -2.37
C PRO A 69 -4.42 9.54 -3.10
N VAL A 70 -4.54 9.53 -4.42
CA VAL A 70 -4.20 10.70 -5.21
C VAL A 70 -5.16 11.83 -4.83
N GLU A 71 -4.59 13.00 -4.54
CA GLU A 71 -5.35 14.13 -4.03
C GLU A 71 -6.22 14.80 -5.09
N GLY A 72 -7.27 15.45 -4.61
CA GLY A 72 -8.05 16.40 -5.40
C GLY A 72 -9.19 15.81 -6.20
N THR A 73 -9.45 14.52 -6.09
CA THR A 73 -10.44 13.90 -6.96
C THR A 73 -11.47 13.04 -6.25
N GLY A 74 -11.50 13.08 -4.92
CA GLY A 74 -12.43 12.26 -4.18
C GLY A 74 -12.12 10.77 -4.26
N GLY A 75 -10.89 10.42 -4.57
CA GLY A 75 -10.43 9.05 -4.57
C GLY A 75 -9.74 8.61 -5.84
N PHE A 76 -10.22 9.01 -6.99
CA PHE A 76 -9.64 8.54 -8.24
C PHE A 76 -9.34 9.70 -9.17
N ALA A 77 -8.08 9.77 -9.61
CA ALA A 77 -7.64 10.74 -10.59
C ALA A 77 -7.49 10.04 -11.93
N ARG A 78 -8.03 10.65 -12.97
CA ARG A 78 -7.83 10.20 -14.32
C ARG A 78 -6.96 11.21 -15.06
N THR A 79 -6.08 10.71 -15.90
CA THR A 79 -5.20 11.53 -16.72
C THR A 79 -5.71 11.51 -18.16
N PRO A 80 -5.15 12.39 -19.02
CA PRO A 80 -5.54 12.38 -20.43
C PRO A 80 -5.29 11.04 -21.14
N ASP A 81 -4.37 10.22 -20.62
CA ASP A 81 -4.11 8.89 -21.16
C ASP A 81 -5.06 7.83 -20.60
N ASP A 82 -6.04 8.26 -19.81
CA ASP A 82 -7.09 7.39 -19.23
C ASP A 82 -6.56 6.32 -18.29
N ILE A 83 -5.42 6.56 -17.66
CA ILE A 83 -4.87 5.66 -16.65
C ILE A 83 -5.40 6.08 -15.29
N LEU A 84 -5.95 5.12 -14.56
CA LEU A 84 -6.45 5.35 -13.21
C LEU A 84 -5.28 5.31 -12.22
N ARG A 85 -4.95 6.44 -11.64
CA ARG A 85 -3.89 6.50 -10.62
C ARG A 85 -4.51 6.43 -9.25
N LEU A 86 -4.14 5.37 -8.52
CA LEU A 86 -4.76 5.07 -7.22
C LEU A 86 -4.07 5.79 -6.07
N GLY A 87 -2.75 5.84 -6.08
CA GLY A 87 -2.00 6.46 -5.01
C GLY A 87 -0.87 5.58 -4.51
N ASP A 88 -0.55 5.73 -3.23
CA ASP A 88 0.62 5.08 -2.63
C ASP A 88 0.24 4.21 -1.46
N VAL A 89 0.88 3.04 -1.36
CA VAL A 89 0.87 2.20 -0.17
C VAL A 89 2.29 2.24 0.39
N VAL A 90 2.43 2.57 1.67
CA VAL A 90 3.74 2.69 2.32
C VAL A 90 3.78 1.73 3.50
N LEU A 91 4.80 0.86 3.52
CA LEU A 91 5.03 -0.07 4.63
C LEU A 91 6.28 0.34 5.40
N CYS A 92 6.21 0.21 6.72
CA CYS A 92 7.35 0.43 7.59
C CYS A 92 7.95 -0.93 7.95
N TRP A 93 9.11 -1.25 7.36
CA TRP A 93 9.68 -2.59 7.49
C TRP A 93 9.89 -3.05 8.95
N PRO A 94 10.51 -2.23 9.84
CA PRO A 94 10.65 -2.68 11.24
C PRO A 94 9.32 -3.00 11.91
N GLU A 95 8.25 -2.26 11.58
CA GLU A 95 6.94 -2.54 12.14
C GLU A 95 6.32 -3.80 11.53
N VAL A 96 6.59 -4.06 10.26
CA VAL A 96 6.16 -5.30 9.61
C VAL A 96 6.78 -6.50 10.33
N LEU A 97 8.07 -6.41 10.67
CA LEU A 97 8.75 -7.49 11.39
C LEU A 97 8.12 -7.74 12.76
N LEU A 98 7.79 -6.67 13.47
CA LEU A 98 7.14 -6.81 14.78
C LEU A 98 5.76 -7.42 14.65
N CYS A 99 5.00 -7.02 13.65
CA CYS A 99 3.67 -7.58 13.40
C CYS A 99 3.75 -9.06 13.05
N ALA A 100 4.71 -9.44 12.21
CA ALA A 100 4.88 -10.84 11.83
C ALA A 100 5.22 -11.70 13.04
N ALA A 101 6.10 -11.20 13.91
CA ALA A 101 6.47 -11.93 15.12
C ALA A 101 5.28 -12.04 16.08
N ARG A 102 4.53 -10.96 16.26
CA ARG A 102 3.36 -10.97 17.14
C ARG A 102 2.30 -11.94 16.64
N ASP A 103 2.07 -11.97 15.34
CA ASP A 103 1.03 -12.79 14.72
C ASP A 103 1.51 -14.20 14.41
N ASN A 104 2.79 -14.50 14.66
CA ASN A 104 3.40 -15.80 14.43
C ASN A 104 3.25 -16.26 12.97
N VAL A 105 3.55 -15.35 12.05
CA VAL A 105 3.52 -15.62 10.62
C VAL A 105 4.85 -15.20 10.00
N THR A 106 5.08 -15.57 8.75
CA THR A 106 6.29 -15.16 8.06
C THR A 106 6.21 -13.68 7.68
N CYS A 107 7.37 -13.07 7.41
CA CYS A 107 7.41 -11.69 6.94
C CYS A 107 6.67 -11.54 5.62
N ASP A 108 6.82 -12.53 4.72
CA ASP A 108 6.12 -12.50 3.44
C ASP A 108 4.60 -12.55 3.62
N GLU A 109 4.12 -13.37 4.55
CA GLU A 109 2.69 -13.42 4.85
C GLU A 109 2.18 -12.08 5.38
N GLU A 110 2.96 -11.45 6.25
CA GLU A 110 2.57 -10.16 6.79
C GLU A 110 2.60 -9.07 5.72
N VAL A 111 3.61 -9.07 4.87
CA VAL A 111 3.71 -8.14 3.75
C VAL A 111 2.50 -8.29 2.84
N LEU A 112 2.14 -9.52 2.51
CA LEU A 112 0.99 -9.79 1.65
C LEU A 112 -0.29 -9.21 2.25
N LYS A 113 -0.51 -9.45 3.54
CA LYS A 113 -1.71 -8.98 4.24
C LYS A 113 -1.76 -7.45 4.31
N LEU A 114 -0.69 -6.83 4.77
CA LEU A 114 -0.66 -5.37 4.97
C LEU A 114 -0.73 -4.61 3.66
N THR A 115 -0.02 -5.09 2.64
CA THR A 115 -0.07 -4.46 1.32
C THR A 115 -1.48 -4.57 0.74
N GLY A 116 -2.10 -5.75 0.88
CA GLY A 116 -3.47 -5.95 0.43
C GLY A 116 -4.44 -4.98 1.09
N HIS A 117 -4.31 -4.77 2.40
CA HIS A 117 -5.15 -3.80 3.12
C HIS A 117 -4.97 -2.39 2.56
N GLY A 118 -3.72 -1.99 2.28
CA GLY A 118 -3.47 -0.67 1.71
C GLY A 118 -4.09 -0.50 0.34
N VAL A 119 -4.02 -1.53 -0.49
CA VAL A 119 -4.63 -1.49 -1.82
C VAL A 119 -6.15 -1.40 -1.71
N GLU A 120 -6.74 -2.19 -0.81
CA GLU A 120 -8.19 -2.14 -0.59
C GLU A 120 -8.66 -0.75 -0.16
N HIS A 121 -7.89 -0.08 0.69
CA HIS A 121 -8.17 1.30 1.07
C HIS A 121 -8.18 2.22 -0.16
N LEU A 122 -7.19 2.09 -1.02
CA LEU A 122 -7.10 2.93 -2.20
C LEU A 122 -8.26 2.66 -3.18
N LEU A 123 -8.76 1.44 -3.20
CA LEU A 123 -9.92 1.10 -4.02
C LEU A 123 -11.23 1.47 -3.35
N GLY A 124 -11.19 2.00 -2.13
CA GLY A 124 -12.39 2.45 -1.45
C GLY A 124 -13.21 1.35 -0.78
N LYS A 125 -12.66 0.16 -0.67
CA LYS A 125 -13.40 -0.97 -0.09
C LYS A 125 -13.88 -0.71 1.32
N HIS A 126 -13.03 -0.08 2.11
CA HIS A 126 -13.36 0.18 3.51
C HIS A 126 -14.50 1.19 3.67
N HIS A 127 -14.81 1.96 2.63
CA HIS A 127 -15.89 2.95 2.71
C HIS A 127 -17.24 2.29 2.92
N GLY A 128 -17.45 1.13 2.30
CA GLY A 128 -18.67 0.38 2.52
C GLY A 128 -18.76 -0.21 3.92
N ASP A 129 -17.61 -0.45 4.54
CA ASP A 129 -17.55 -1.07 5.86
C ASP A 129 -17.67 -0.07 6.99
N THR A 130 -17.33 1.18 6.74
CA THR A 130 -17.32 2.20 7.78
C THR A 130 -18.67 2.90 7.96
N ASN A 131 -19.55 2.62 7.10
CA ASN A 131 -20.87 3.27 7.12
C ASN A 131 -21.83 2.66 8.13
#